data_081476b86e848ceea6a16bde70aea837
#
_entry.id   081476b86e848ceea6a16bde70aea837
#
_cell.length_a   1.000
_cell.length_b   1.000
_cell.length_c   1.000
_cell.angle_alpha   90.00
_cell.angle_beta   90.00
_cell.angle_gamma   90.00
#
_symmetry.space_group_name_H-M   'P 1'
#
loop_
_entity.id
_entity.type
_entity.pdbx_description
1 polymer ?
#
loop_
_entity_poly.entity_id
_entity_poly.type
_entity_poly.pdbx_seq_one_letter_code
_entity_poly.pdbx_strand_id
1 'polypeptide(L)'
;FNVSYTKNKEAKKYSAKDIMTMICKAYNDVFHENYADKKTALTYNMDDITDMEYVEIGDELTILANQMDEYLSGRVSENGTYKSVETGQTFQTVKRMVQNLLEYDISKYKSFVLETGLAKEKEQFIQTLYYKNSVLDMQYQKSMADYSVRQDGISKYDEAMIGTVMIPAVNEKNEYYMSRTNIGIDYLAKDAEFHLSAAKDTLKEIEINTDIINKLSERTPAVGDYEKAEEMLKNINNEFKNISEIALATDREYIKYKTKDYLTFKNVELSLVQKLSLKKVIALGAVFFVLICALFYFMSKRKLRNRRAHV
;
A
#
# COMPACT_ATOMS: atom_id res chain seq x y z
N PHE A 1 25.25 1.99 -5.02
CA PHE A 1 25.57 1.10 -6.16
C PHE A 1 26.38 1.86 -7.19
N ASN A 2 27.47 1.26 -7.69
CA ASN A 2 28.25 1.80 -8.80
C ASN A 2 27.88 1.00 -10.06
N VAL A 3 27.34 1.69 -11.06
CA VAL A 3 27.03 1.08 -12.36
C VAL A 3 28.01 1.63 -13.38
N SER A 4 28.76 0.76 -14.04
CA SER A 4 29.68 1.12 -15.13
C SER A 4 29.21 0.48 -16.43
N TYR A 5 29.25 1.24 -17.52
CA TYR A 5 28.95 0.75 -18.86
C TYR A 5 30.13 0.98 -19.78
N THR A 6 30.60 -0.09 -20.39
CA THR A 6 31.67 -0.04 -21.43
C THR A 6 31.03 -0.27 -22.81
N LYS A 7 31.13 0.71 -23.69
CA LYS A 7 30.51 0.66 -25.02
C LYS A 7 31.12 -0.47 -25.86
N ASN A 8 30.30 -1.45 -26.24
CA ASN A 8 30.68 -2.49 -27.18
C ASN A 8 30.54 -1.98 -28.63
N LYS A 9 31.34 -2.61 -29.58
CA LYS A 9 31.33 -2.22 -31.01
C LYS A 9 29.95 -2.33 -31.68
N GLU A 10 29.08 -3.19 -31.16
CA GLU A 10 27.72 -3.42 -31.66
C GLU A 10 26.72 -2.36 -31.22
N ALA A 11 26.91 -1.70 -30.09
CA ALA A 11 26.02 -0.67 -29.54
C ALA A 11 26.32 0.74 -30.10
N LYS A 12 26.46 0.86 -31.41
CA LYS A 12 26.85 2.14 -32.08
C LYS A 12 25.77 3.24 -31.98
N LYS A 13 24.52 2.90 -31.74
CA LYS A 13 23.36 3.82 -31.84
C LYS A 13 23.20 4.75 -30.63
N TYR A 14 23.62 4.34 -29.44
CA TYR A 14 23.42 5.09 -28.21
C TYR A 14 24.75 5.48 -27.56
N SER A 15 24.81 6.67 -26.96
CA SER A 15 25.98 7.06 -26.16
C SER A 15 25.97 6.33 -24.81
N ALA A 16 27.14 6.21 -24.17
CA ALA A 16 27.22 5.62 -22.82
C ALA A 16 26.34 6.40 -21.82
N LYS A 17 26.23 7.73 -22.00
CA LYS A 17 25.38 8.59 -21.19
C LYS A 17 23.89 8.24 -21.37
N ASP A 18 23.45 8.03 -22.61
CA ASP A 18 22.05 7.70 -22.90
C ASP A 18 21.67 6.35 -22.27
N ILE A 19 22.54 5.34 -22.38
CA ILE A 19 22.32 4.01 -21.78
C ILE A 19 22.27 4.11 -20.26
N MET A 20 23.20 4.85 -19.64
CA MET A 20 23.17 5.05 -18.18
C MET A 20 21.89 5.77 -17.74
N THR A 21 21.44 6.76 -18.48
CA THR A 21 20.17 7.47 -18.19
C THR A 21 18.98 6.52 -18.32
N MET A 22 18.97 5.65 -19.34
CA MET A 22 17.91 4.62 -19.51
C MET A 22 17.91 3.60 -18.37
N ILE A 23 19.08 3.13 -17.94
CA ILE A 23 19.20 2.20 -16.80
C ILE A 23 18.68 2.87 -15.52
N CYS A 24 19.09 4.10 -15.26
CA CYS A 24 18.63 4.85 -14.10
C CYS A 24 17.11 5.06 -14.12
N LYS A 25 16.55 5.40 -15.29
CA LYS A 25 15.12 5.55 -15.45
C LYS A 25 14.38 4.23 -15.23
N ALA A 26 14.84 3.14 -15.86
CA ALA A 26 14.24 1.82 -15.70
C ALA A 26 14.28 1.34 -14.24
N TYR A 27 15.38 1.58 -13.53
CA TYR A 27 15.46 1.26 -12.11
C TYR A 27 14.47 2.08 -11.27
N ASN A 28 14.34 3.37 -11.57
CA ASN A 28 13.36 4.23 -10.92
C ASN A 28 11.91 3.78 -11.20
N ASP A 29 11.60 3.43 -12.44
CA ASP A 29 10.28 2.95 -12.86
C ASP A 29 9.94 1.63 -12.14
N VAL A 30 10.86 0.66 -12.10
CA VAL A 30 10.69 -0.61 -11.36
C VAL A 30 10.56 -0.38 -9.84
N PHE A 31 11.31 0.57 -9.28
CA PHE A 31 11.17 0.93 -7.87
C PHE A 31 9.79 1.51 -7.58
N HIS A 32 9.29 2.41 -8.43
CA HIS A 32 7.96 2.97 -8.29
C HIS A 32 6.87 1.90 -8.39
N GLU A 33 6.95 1.02 -9.39
CA GLU A 33 6.00 -0.07 -9.59
C GLU A 33 5.94 -1.02 -8.40
N ASN A 34 7.09 -1.42 -7.85
CA ASN A 34 7.15 -2.42 -6.78
C ASN A 34 6.90 -1.86 -5.37
N TYR A 35 7.26 -0.60 -5.12
CA TYR A 35 7.28 -0.05 -3.75
C TYR A 35 6.42 1.19 -3.54
N ALA A 36 6.11 1.94 -4.60
CA ALA A 36 5.40 3.20 -4.48
C ALA A 36 3.97 3.16 -5.06
N ASP A 37 3.72 2.35 -6.08
CA ASP A 37 2.48 2.36 -6.86
C ASP A 37 1.44 1.32 -6.43
N LYS A 38 1.49 0.82 -5.20
CA LYS A 38 0.47 -0.11 -4.66
C LYS A 38 -0.85 0.63 -4.38
N LYS A 39 -1.67 0.77 -5.42
CA LYS A 39 -2.91 1.58 -5.40
C LYS A 39 -4.19 0.76 -5.45
N THR A 40 -4.12 -0.55 -5.22
CA THR A 40 -5.30 -1.44 -5.31
C THR A 40 -6.44 -0.99 -4.41
N ALA A 41 -6.13 -0.45 -3.22
CA ALA A 41 -7.14 0.08 -2.30
C ALA A 41 -7.85 1.37 -2.80
N LEU A 42 -7.30 2.03 -3.81
CA LEU A 42 -7.89 3.23 -4.43
C LEU A 42 -8.60 2.93 -5.75
N THR A 43 -8.50 1.70 -6.26
CA THR A 43 -9.19 1.27 -7.47
C THR A 43 -10.48 0.57 -7.11
N TYR A 44 -11.55 0.90 -7.82
CA TYR A 44 -12.88 0.39 -7.59
C TYR A 44 -13.49 -0.08 -8.89
N ASN A 45 -14.12 -1.27 -8.89
CA ASN A 45 -14.88 -1.79 -10.01
C ASN A 45 -16.25 -2.26 -9.53
N MET A 46 -17.30 -1.55 -9.98
CA MET A 46 -18.68 -1.88 -9.62
C MET A 46 -19.19 -3.15 -10.31
N ASP A 47 -18.61 -3.50 -11.46
CA ASP A 47 -19.11 -4.63 -12.27
C ASP A 47 -18.99 -5.96 -11.52
N ASP A 48 -18.01 -6.06 -10.62
CA ASP A 48 -17.75 -7.28 -9.83
C ASP A 48 -18.82 -7.56 -8.77
N ILE A 49 -19.62 -6.55 -8.37
CA ILE A 49 -20.62 -6.66 -7.29
C ILE A 49 -22.06 -6.59 -7.77
N THR A 50 -22.30 -6.29 -9.06
CA THR A 50 -23.67 -6.12 -9.58
C THR A 50 -24.51 -7.40 -9.54
N ASP A 51 -23.88 -8.57 -9.52
CA ASP A 51 -24.58 -9.86 -9.47
C ASP A 51 -24.92 -10.32 -8.03
N MET A 52 -24.38 -9.63 -7.01
CA MET A 52 -24.66 -9.93 -5.61
C MET A 52 -26.08 -9.54 -5.20
N GLU A 53 -26.55 -10.06 -4.06
CA GLU A 53 -27.79 -9.59 -3.42
C GLU A 53 -27.66 -8.15 -2.91
N TYR A 54 -28.75 -7.40 -2.85
CA TYR A 54 -28.75 -5.99 -2.44
C TYR A 54 -28.07 -5.76 -1.08
N VAL A 55 -28.30 -6.65 -0.13
CA VAL A 55 -27.65 -6.59 1.18
C VAL A 55 -26.14 -6.80 1.06
N GLU A 56 -25.72 -7.80 0.29
CA GLU A 56 -24.31 -8.13 0.07
C GLU A 56 -23.58 -6.99 -0.67
N ILE A 57 -24.24 -6.32 -1.63
CA ILE A 57 -23.70 -5.12 -2.28
C ILE A 57 -23.39 -4.03 -1.24
N GLY A 58 -24.29 -3.79 -0.29
CA GLY A 58 -24.08 -2.80 0.78
C GLY A 58 -22.90 -3.14 1.69
N ASP A 59 -22.69 -4.44 1.96
CA ASP A 59 -21.57 -4.91 2.76
C ASP A 59 -20.25 -4.77 1.99
N GLU A 60 -20.21 -5.14 0.73
CA GLU A 60 -19.03 -5.01 -0.12
C GLU A 60 -18.63 -3.53 -0.32
N LEU A 61 -19.60 -2.64 -0.55
CA LEU A 61 -19.36 -1.20 -0.60
C LEU A 61 -18.76 -0.67 0.71
N THR A 62 -19.21 -1.20 1.85
CA THR A 62 -18.65 -0.87 3.17
C THR A 62 -17.20 -1.32 3.29
N ILE A 63 -16.87 -2.53 2.82
CA ILE A 63 -15.51 -3.08 2.82
C ILE A 63 -14.59 -2.23 1.95
N LEU A 64 -15.00 -1.91 0.73
CA LEU A 64 -14.23 -1.09 -0.21
C LEU A 64 -13.97 0.33 0.32
N ALA A 65 -14.99 0.95 0.93
CA ALA A 65 -14.84 2.27 1.54
C ALA A 65 -13.87 2.25 2.73
N ASN A 66 -13.93 1.21 3.58
CA ASN A 66 -13.01 1.04 4.70
C ASN A 66 -11.57 0.82 4.23
N GLN A 67 -11.34 0.03 3.19
CA GLN A 67 -10.00 -0.18 2.61
C GLN A 67 -9.41 1.13 2.08
N MET A 68 -10.24 1.97 1.43
CA MET A 68 -9.82 3.29 0.97
C MET A 68 -9.54 4.24 2.14
N ASP A 69 -10.38 4.25 3.18
CA ASP A 69 -10.17 5.05 4.39
C ASP A 69 -8.88 4.66 5.11
N GLU A 70 -8.59 3.37 5.24
CA GLU A 70 -7.36 2.86 5.85
C GLU A 70 -6.13 3.29 5.06
N TYR A 71 -6.15 3.14 3.74
CA TYR A 71 -5.07 3.61 2.87
C TYR A 71 -4.81 5.11 3.05
N LEU A 72 -5.88 5.92 3.00
CA LEU A 72 -5.79 7.37 3.17
C LEU A 72 -5.33 7.76 4.58
N SER A 73 -5.70 6.98 5.60
CA SER A 73 -5.22 7.15 6.99
C SER A 73 -3.71 6.97 7.08
N GLY A 74 -3.15 5.99 6.37
CA GLY A 74 -1.71 5.81 6.24
C GLY A 74 -1.04 7.05 5.62
N ARG A 75 -1.62 7.60 4.55
CA ARG A 75 -1.11 8.82 3.89
C ARG A 75 -1.22 10.07 4.77
N VAL A 76 -2.31 10.22 5.51
CA VAL A 76 -2.47 11.30 6.50
C VAL A 76 -1.40 11.21 7.58
N SER A 77 -1.08 10.01 8.07
CA SER A 77 -0.03 9.79 9.07
C SER A 77 1.36 10.10 8.52
N GLU A 78 1.62 9.86 7.23
CA GLU A 78 2.89 10.20 6.60
C GLU A 78 3.05 11.73 6.40
N ASN A 79 2.04 12.41 5.87
CA ASN A 79 2.03 13.86 5.65
C ASN A 79 0.61 14.41 5.50
N GLY A 80 -0.05 14.66 6.62
CA GLY A 80 -1.43 15.17 6.65
C GLY A 80 -1.61 16.58 6.10
N THR A 81 -0.55 17.36 5.97
CA THR A 81 -0.59 18.75 5.47
C THR A 81 -0.32 18.85 3.95
N TYR A 82 0.07 17.74 3.30
CA TYR A 82 0.30 17.75 1.87
C TYR A 82 -0.97 18.11 1.11
N LYS A 83 -0.86 19.09 0.23
CA LYS A 83 -1.95 19.52 -0.66
C LYS A 83 -1.53 19.32 -2.10
N SER A 84 -2.31 18.54 -2.84
CA SER A 84 -2.11 18.35 -4.28
C SER A 84 -2.36 19.65 -5.05
N VAL A 85 -1.51 19.94 -6.00
CA VAL A 85 -1.69 21.08 -6.92
C VAL A 85 -2.73 20.72 -7.98
N GLU A 86 -2.76 19.47 -8.42
CA GLU A 86 -3.67 18.98 -9.46
C GLU A 86 -5.13 18.95 -8.98
N THR A 87 -5.37 18.41 -7.78
CA THR A 87 -6.73 18.25 -7.24
C THR A 87 -7.14 19.38 -6.29
N GLY A 88 -6.19 20.14 -5.77
CA GLY A 88 -6.42 21.12 -4.71
C GLY A 88 -6.79 20.53 -3.35
N GLN A 89 -6.77 19.18 -3.21
CA GLN A 89 -7.19 18.46 -2.02
C GLN A 89 -6.01 17.98 -1.17
N THR A 90 -6.28 17.73 0.10
CA THR A 90 -5.36 17.03 1.02
C THR A 90 -5.86 15.60 1.23
N PHE A 91 -4.98 14.69 1.67
CA PHE A 91 -5.41 13.34 2.06
C PHE A 91 -6.48 13.35 3.15
N GLN A 92 -6.41 14.29 4.08
CA GLN A 92 -7.42 14.46 5.12
C GLN A 92 -8.79 14.84 4.54
N THR A 93 -8.82 15.68 3.50
CA THR A 93 -10.08 16.06 2.84
C THR A 93 -10.65 14.88 2.07
N VAL A 94 -9.83 14.15 1.32
CA VAL A 94 -10.27 12.96 0.56
C VAL A 94 -10.76 11.87 1.52
N LYS A 95 -10.05 11.64 2.62
CA LYS A 95 -10.49 10.70 3.68
C LYS A 95 -11.89 11.08 4.22
N ARG A 96 -12.14 12.35 4.48
CA ARG A 96 -13.47 12.81 4.92
C ARG A 96 -14.55 12.56 3.87
N MET A 97 -14.23 12.66 2.57
CA MET A 97 -15.20 12.32 1.52
C MET A 97 -15.56 10.83 1.58
N VAL A 98 -14.58 9.94 1.76
CA VAL A 98 -14.82 8.49 1.95
C VAL A 98 -15.69 8.23 3.19
N GLN A 99 -15.39 8.89 4.30
CA GLN A 99 -16.17 8.74 5.54
C GLN A 99 -17.60 9.23 5.38
N ASN A 100 -17.82 10.34 4.67
CA ASN A 100 -19.16 10.82 4.34
C ASN A 100 -19.92 9.81 3.47
N LEU A 101 -19.28 9.26 2.44
CA LEU A 101 -19.88 8.23 1.60
C LEU A 101 -20.29 7.00 2.42
N LEU A 102 -19.43 6.57 3.35
CA LEU A 102 -19.67 5.42 4.23
C LEU A 102 -20.83 5.70 5.23
N GLU A 103 -20.75 6.83 5.93
CA GLU A 103 -21.67 7.14 7.04
C GLU A 103 -23.06 7.57 6.56
N TYR A 104 -23.15 8.23 5.40
CA TYR A 104 -24.43 8.75 4.90
C TYR A 104 -24.97 7.91 3.75
N ASP A 105 -24.27 7.78 2.64
CA ASP A 105 -24.84 7.21 1.42
C ASP A 105 -24.95 5.70 1.49
N ILE A 106 -23.87 5.01 1.86
CA ILE A 106 -23.86 3.54 2.00
C ILE A 106 -24.75 3.11 3.16
N SER A 107 -24.69 3.80 4.30
CA SER A 107 -25.52 3.50 5.46
C SER A 107 -27.00 3.69 5.13
N LYS A 108 -27.38 4.76 4.42
CA LYS A 108 -28.74 5.02 3.96
C LYS A 108 -29.23 3.95 2.98
N TYR A 109 -28.39 3.53 2.04
CA TYR A 109 -28.71 2.43 1.12
C TYR A 109 -28.96 1.13 1.89
N LYS A 110 -28.06 0.72 2.78
CA LYS A 110 -28.23 -0.49 3.62
C LYS A 110 -29.51 -0.45 4.43
N SER A 111 -29.78 0.67 5.08
CA SER A 111 -31.02 0.84 5.83
C SER A 111 -32.26 0.74 4.95
N PHE A 112 -32.23 1.35 3.77
CA PHE A 112 -33.34 1.30 2.81
C PHE A 112 -33.60 -0.12 2.33
N VAL A 113 -32.57 -0.87 1.95
CA VAL A 113 -32.67 -2.27 1.50
C VAL A 113 -33.32 -3.14 2.60
N LEU A 114 -32.86 -3.01 3.84
CA LEU A 114 -33.39 -3.79 4.97
C LEU A 114 -34.82 -3.36 5.37
N GLU A 115 -35.12 -2.08 5.33
CA GLU A 115 -36.46 -1.57 5.68
C GLU A 115 -37.52 -1.95 4.65
N THR A 116 -37.16 -2.04 3.38
CA THR A 116 -38.08 -2.44 2.30
C THR A 116 -38.11 -3.96 2.07
N GLY A 117 -37.12 -4.70 2.59
CA GLY A 117 -36.98 -6.14 2.38
C GLY A 117 -36.61 -6.50 0.95
N LEU A 118 -35.77 -5.64 0.29
CA LEU A 118 -35.30 -5.85 -1.05
C LEU A 118 -34.31 -7.02 -1.14
N ALA A 119 -34.58 -7.94 -2.07
CA ALA A 119 -33.70 -9.03 -2.46
C ALA A 119 -33.96 -9.36 -3.91
N LYS A 120 -32.95 -9.85 -4.64
CA LYS A 120 -33.06 -10.34 -6.01
C LYS A 120 -33.72 -11.73 -6.03
N GLU A 121 -33.17 -12.63 -5.22
CA GLU A 121 -33.66 -14.00 -5.06
C GLU A 121 -33.94 -14.30 -3.56
N LYS A 122 -35.02 -13.71 -3.04
CA LYS A 122 -35.34 -13.63 -1.61
C LYS A 122 -35.29 -14.99 -0.91
N GLU A 123 -36.00 -16.01 -1.42
CA GLU A 123 -36.07 -17.33 -0.81
C GLU A 123 -34.70 -18.02 -0.76
N GLN A 124 -33.95 -17.92 -1.86
CA GLN A 124 -32.63 -18.53 -1.95
C GLN A 124 -31.63 -17.82 -1.02
N PHE A 125 -31.71 -16.49 -0.94
CA PHE A 125 -30.84 -15.72 -0.06
C PHE A 125 -31.12 -16.03 1.42
N ILE A 126 -32.39 -16.12 1.83
CA ILE A 126 -32.77 -16.53 3.19
C ILE A 126 -32.23 -17.94 3.51
N GLN A 127 -32.33 -18.90 2.59
CA GLN A 127 -31.77 -20.25 2.79
C GLN A 127 -30.24 -20.20 2.93
N THR A 128 -29.57 -19.36 2.18
CA THR A 128 -28.12 -19.15 2.30
C THR A 128 -27.75 -18.59 3.68
N LEU A 129 -28.52 -17.65 4.21
CA LEU A 129 -28.30 -17.10 5.56
C LEU A 129 -28.56 -18.14 6.66
N TYR A 130 -29.59 -18.99 6.53
CA TYR A 130 -29.79 -20.11 7.46
C TYR A 130 -28.63 -21.08 7.45
N TYR A 131 -28.09 -21.42 6.27
CA TYR A 131 -26.89 -22.26 6.17
C TYR A 131 -25.67 -21.59 6.81
N LYS A 132 -25.43 -20.31 6.53
CA LYS A 132 -24.35 -19.54 7.18
C LYS A 132 -24.49 -19.58 8.71
N ASN A 133 -25.69 -19.33 9.24
CA ASN A 133 -25.96 -19.38 10.67
C ASN A 133 -25.68 -20.76 11.27
N SER A 134 -26.01 -21.84 10.54
CA SER A 134 -25.69 -23.21 11.01
C SER A 134 -24.18 -23.44 11.13
N VAL A 135 -23.39 -22.93 10.20
CA VAL A 135 -21.92 -23.01 10.25
C VAL A 135 -21.36 -22.16 11.40
N LEU A 136 -21.89 -20.94 11.56
CA LEU A 136 -21.51 -20.04 12.65
C LEU A 136 -21.86 -20.62 14.02
N ASP A 137 -23.02 -21.27 14.17
CA ASP A 137 -23.40 -21.94 15.42
C ASP A 137 -22.40 -23.02 15.81
N MET A 138 -21.95 -23.83 14.86
CA MET A 138 -20.89 -24.83 15.12
C MET A 138 -19.57 -24.14 15.56
N GLN A 139 -19.20 -23.01 14.99
CA GLN A 139 -18.00 -22.24 15.38
C GLN A 139 -18.17 -21.64 16.78
N TYR A 140 -19.35 -21.11 17.09
CA TYR A 140 -19.70 -20.59 18.40
C TYR A 140 -19.57 -21.66 19.47
N GLN A 141 -20.20 -22.86 19.25
CA GLN A 141 -20.14 -23.99 20.17
C GLN A 141 -18.71 -24.46 20.39
N LYS A 142 -17.90 -24.54 19.33
CA LYS A 142 -16.48 -24.87 19.45
C LYS A 142 -15.73 -23.86 20.32
N SER A 143 -15.89 -22.58 20.06
CA SER A 143 -15.22 -21.52 20.84
C SER A 143 -15.65 -21.52 22.30
N MET A 144 -16.94 -21.76 22.59
CA MET A 144 -17.46 -21.88 23.95
C MET A 144 -16.94 -23.14 24.66
N ALA A 145 -16.80 -24.27 23.96
CA ALA A 145 -16.20 -25.49 24.52
C ALA A 145 -14.70 -25.23 24.85
N ASP A 146 -13.98 -24.59 23.94
CA ASP A 146 -12.59 -24.24 24.16
C ASP A 146 -12.42 -23.26 25.35
N TYR A 147 -13.28 -22.23 25.45
CA TYR A 147 -13.36 -21.36 26.62
C TYR A 147 -13.61 -22.12 27.92
N SER A 148 -14.61 -23.04 27.94
CA SER A 148 -14.96 -23.81 29.11
C SER A 148 -13.81 -24.70 29.63
N VAL A 149 -13.06 -25.33 28.73
CA VAL A 149 -11.88 -26.13 29.08
C VAL A 149 -10.80 -25.28 29.75
N ARG A 150 -10.56 -24.04 29.25
CA ARG A 150 -9.59 -23.10 29.86
C ARG A 150 -10.05 -22.61 31.24
N GLN A 151 -11.34 -22.31 31.35
CA GLN A 151 -11.94 -21.93 32.65
C GLN A 151 -11.86 -23.04 33.69
N ASP A 152 -12.11 -24.30 33.31
CA ASP A 152 -11.94 -25.46 34.18
C ASP A 152 -10.45 -25.59 34.59
N GLY A 153 -9.52 -25.43 33.65
CA GLY A 153 -8.09 -25.38 33.93
C GLY A 153 -7.70 -24.29 34.93
N ILE A 154 -8.23 -23.07 34.77
CA ILE A 154 -7.99 -21.94 35.68
C ILE A 154 -8.57 -22.25 37.07
N SER A 155 -9.80 -22.78 37.14
CA SER A 155 -10.48 -23.09 38.42
C SER A 155 -9.81 -24.20 39.22
N LYS A 156 -9.15 -25.14 38.53
CA LYS A 156 -8.40 -26.27 39.14
C LYS A 156 -6.93 -25.97 39.33
N TYR A 157 -6.50 -24.73 39.00
CA TYR A 157 -5.13 -24.34 39.16
C TYR A 157 -4.75 -24.35 40.65
N ASP A 158 -3.82 -25.23 41.01
CA ASP A 158 -3.20 -25.28 42.33
C ASP A 158 -1.75 -24.76 42.19
N GLU A 159 -1.43 -23.66 42.88
CA GLU A 159 -0.08 -23.12 42.95
C GLU A 159 0.96 -24.14 43.42
N ALA A 160 0.56 -25.14 44.20
CA ALA A 160 1.42 -26.20 44.68
C ALA A 160 1.80 -27.23 43.61
N MET A 161 1.00 -27.39 42.56
CA MET A 161 1.26 -28.35 41.47
C MET A 161 2.30 -27.85 40.48
N ILE A 162 2.47 -26.53 40.34
CA ILE A 162 3.52 -25.95 39.48
C ILE A 162 4.78 -25.88 40.27
N GLY A 163 5.73 -26.76 39.95
CA GLY A 163 7.08 -26.73 40.52
C GLY A 163 7.59 -25.30 40.50
N THR A 164 7.80 -24.73 41.66
CA THR A 164 8.18 -23.31 41.85
C THR A 164 9.48 -23.06 41.12
N VAL A 165 9.43 -22.47 39.94
CA VAL A 165 10.63 -21.90 39.33
C VAL A 165 10.96 -20.67 40.18
N MET A 166 11.82 -20.87 41.18
CA MET A 166 12.34 -19.84 42.00
C MET A 166 13.43 -19.12 41.19
N ILE A 167 13.15 -17.93 40.72
CA ILE A 167 14.18 -17.07 40.14
C ILE A 167 14.77 -16.27 41.29
N PRO A 168 16.02 -16.53 41.71
CA PRO A 168 16.67 -15.73 42.73
C PRO A 168 16.92 -14.34 42.13
N ALA A 169 16.32 -13.33 42.72
CA ALA A 169 16.58 -11.95 42.41
C ALA A 169 17.28 -11.30 43.62
N VAL A 170 18.28 -10.47 43.33
CA VAL A 170 19.02 -9.72 44.36
C VAL A 170 18.65 -8.25 44.21
N ASN A 171 18.14 -7.61 45.28
CA ASN A 171 17.87 -6.18 45.24
C ASN A 171 19.17 -5.37 45.53
N GLU A 172 19.07 -4.05 45.40
CA GLU A 172 20.19 -3.11 45.63
C GLU A 172 20.80 -3.21 47.04
N LYS A 173 20.11 -3.87 48.02
CA LYS A 173 20.58 -4.11 49.39
C LYS A 173 21.16 -5.51 49.57
N ASN A 174 21.39 -6.29 48.50
CA ASN A 174 21.85 -7.67 48.52
C ASN A 174 20.90 -8.66 49.28
N GLU A 175 19.61 -8.34 49.34
CA GLU A 175 18.62 -9.24 49.90
C GLU A 175 18.10 -10.16 48.78
N TYR A 176 18.11 -11.47 49.05
CA TYR A 176 17.54 -12.47 48.14
C TYR A 176 16.04 -12.53 48.36
N TYR A 177 15.27 -12.33 47.30
CA TYR A 177 13.84 -12.62 47.28
C TYR A 177 13.48 -13.58 46.14
N MET A 178 12.48 -14.37 46.38
CA MET A 178 11.97 -15.33 45.41
C MET A 178 10.63 -14.82 44.87
N SER A 179 10.54 -14.63 43.57
CA SER A 179 9.26 -14.31 42.92
C SER A 179 8.65 -15.54 42.31
N ARG A 180 7.38 -15.79 42.56
CA ARG A 180 6.59 -16.79 41.87
C ARG A 180 6.12 -16.19 40.53
N THR A 181 6.34 -16.92 39.45
CA THR A 181 5.82 -16.54 38.14
C THR A 181 4.49 -17.23 37.88
N ASN A 182 3.41 -16.46 37.71
CA ASN A 182 2.07 -16.97 37.37
C ASN A 182 1.92 -17.17 35.84
N ILE A 183 3.00 -17.44 35.12
CA ILE A 183 3.04 -17.51 33.65
C ILE A 183 1.99 -18.49 33.08
N GLY A 184 1.73 -19.60 33.77
CA GLY A 184 0.77 -20.58 33.28
C GLY A 184 -0.68 -20.13 33.37
N ILE A 185 -1.08 -19.46 34.44
CA ILE A 185 -2.44 -18.93 34.65
C ILE A 185 -2.69 -17.74 33.71
N ASP A 186 -1.73 -16.84 33.58
CA ASP A 186 -1.84 -15.68 32.70
C ASP A 186 -2.04 -16.13 31.23
N TYR A 187 -1.38 -17.20 30.81
CA TYR A 187 -1.56 -17.78 29.49
C TYR A 187 -2.97 -18.36 29.31
N LEU A 188 -3.42 -19.18 30.26
CA LEU A 188 -4.77 -19.76 30.22
C LEU A 188 -5.86 -18.71 30.26
N ALA A 189 -5.68 -17.64 31.04
CA ALA A 189 -6.63 -16.52 31.10
C ALA A 189 -6.71 -15.77 29.77
N LYS A 190 -5.59 -15.45 29.14
CA LYS A 190 -5.56 -14.82 27.80
C LYS A 190 -6.16 -15.72 26.73
N ASP A 191 -5.88 -17.02 26.76
CA ASP A 191 -6.43 -17.98 25.82
C ASP A 191 -7.95 -18.14 26.00
N ALA A 192 -8.43 -18.15 27.24
CA ALA A 192 -9.86 -18.13 27.56
C ALA A 192 -10.54 -16.85 27.03
N GLU A 193 -9.93 -15.67 27.25
CA GLU A 193 -10.43 -14.40 26.73
C GLU A 193 -10.52 -14.40 25.20
N PHE A 194 -9.50 -14.92 24.52
CA PHE A 194 -9.50 -15.06 23.05
C PHE A 194 -10.69 -15.89 22.55
N HIS A 195 -10.93 -17.08 23.15
CA HIS A 195 -12.04 -17.94 22.75
C HIS A 195 -13.40 -17.36 23.09
N LEU A 196 -13.51 -16.64 24.22
CA LEU A 196 -14.75 -15.95 24.58
C LEU A 196 -15.04 -14.78 23.61
N SER A 197 -14.02 -14.01 23.22
CA SER A 197 -14.17 -12.96 22.22
C SER A 197 -14.61 -13.54 20.88
N ALA A 198 -13.94 -14.59 20.40
CA ALA A 198 -14.32 -15.27 19.17
C ALA A 198 -15.77 -15.78 19.20
N ALA A 199 -16.21 -16.36 20.33
CA ALA A 199 -17.60 -16.79 20.50
C ALA A 199 -18.59 -15.61 20.42
N LYS A 200 -18.27 -14.48 21.08
CA LYS A 200 -19.13 -13.28 21.04
C LYS A 200 -19.22 -12.67 19.63
N ASP A 201 -18.11 -12.64 18.91
CA ASP A 201 -18.09 -12.13 17.55
C ASP A 201 -18.93 -13.00 16.61
N THR A 202 -18.82 -14.34 16.75
CA THR A 202 -19.63 -15.29 16.00
C THR A 202 -21.12 -15.17 16.34
N LEU A 203 -21.46 -15.02 17.62
CA LEU A 203 -22.86 -14.82 18.05
C LEU A 203 -23.45 -13.55 17.47
N LYS A 204 -22.68 -12.46 17.46
CA LYS A 204 -23.10 -11.18 16.85
C LYS A 204 -23.41 -11.33 15.36
N GLU A 205 -22.61 -12.12 14.64
CA GLU A 205 -22.83 -12.38 13.21
C GLU A 205 -24.12 -13.18 12.98
N ILE A 206 -24.40 -14.19 13.83
CA ILE A 206 -25.66 -14.93 13.82
C ILE A 206 -26.86 -14.02 14.07
N GLU A 207 -26.75 -13.10 15.03
CA GLU A 207 -27.80 -12.12 15.35
C GLU A 207 -28.08 -11.20 14.16
N ILE A 208 -27.02 -10.69 13.51
CA ILE A 208 -27.15 -9.85 12.30
C ILE A 208 -27.85 -10.61 11.18
N ASN A 209 -27.40 -11.84 10.86
CA ASN A 209 -28.04 -12.66 9.83
C ASN A 209 -29.50 -12.95 10.17
N THR A 210 -29.81 -13.20 11.44
CA THR A 210 -31.17 -13.47 11.90
C THR A 210 -32.06 -12.22 11.75
N ASP A 211 -31.56 -11.02 12.05
CA ASP A 211 -32.28 -9.77 11.83
C ASP A 211 -32.57 -9.54 10.34
N ILE A 212 -31.58 -9.83 9.46
CA ILE A 212 -31.76 -9.77 8.00
C ILE A 212 -32.85 -10.74 7.55
N ILE A 213 -32.80 -12.01 7.99
CA ILE A 213 -33.82 -13.03 7.66
C ILE A 213 -35.21 -12.55 8.08
N ASN A 214 -35.36 -12.03 9.28
CA ASN A 214 -36.64 -11.55 9.81
C ASN A 214 -37.19 -10.40 8.96
N LYS A 215 -36.35 -9.37 8.69
CA LYS A 215 -36.73 -8.21 7.89
C LYS A 215 -37.12 -8.60 6.46
N LEU A 216 -36.33 -9.47 5.83
CA LEU A 216 -36.65 -9.98 4.50
C LEU A 216 -37.96 -10.77 4.51
N SER A 217 -38.20 -11.62 5.53
CA SER A 217 -39.39 -12.47 5.60
C SER A 217 -40.67 -11.68 5.85
N GLU A 218 -40.61 -10.62 6.65
CA GLU A 218 -41.75 -9.80 7.05
C GLU A 218 -42.13 -8.72 6.03
N ARG A 219 -41.21 -8.31 5.19
CA ARG A 219 -41.39 -7.18 4.27
C ARG A 219 -41.61 -7.63 2.84
N THR A 220 -42.44 -6.89 2.13
CA THR A 220 -42.66 -7.06 0.69
C THR A 220 -42.37 -5.75 0.01
N PRO A 221 -41.30 -5.67 -0.82
CA PRO A 221 -40.93 -4.42 -1.49
C PRO A 221 -42.00 -4.02 -2.51
N ALA A 222 -42.19 -2.71 -2.66
CA ALA A 222 -42.97 -2.12 -3.73
C ALA A 222 -42.13 -2.06 -5.01
N VAL A 223 -42.78 -2.00 -6.18
CA VAL A 223 -42.10 -1.92 -7.49
C VAL A 223 -41.12 -0.72 -7.55
N GLY A 224 -41.51 0.42 -7.02
CA GLY A 224 -40.67 1.63 -6.99
C GLY A 224 -39.46 1.55 -6.04
N ASP A 225 -39.43 0.59 -5.11
CA ASP A 225 -38.30 0.42 -4.20
C ASP A 225 -37.06 -0.14 -4.92
N TYR A 226 -37.25 -1.01 -5.91
CA TYR A 226 -36.17 -1.52 -6.76
C TYR A 226 -35.51 -0.39 -7.57
N GLU A 227 -36.34 0.43 -8.24
CA GLU A 227 -35.83 1.58 -8.99
C GLU A 227 -35.05 2.56 -8.10
N LYS A 228 -35.57 2.80 -6.89
CA LYS A 228 -34.91 3.68 -5.93
C LYS A 228 -33.60 3.11 -5.40
N ALA A 229 -33.51 1.80 -5.16
CA ALA A 229 -32.28 1.15 -4.75
C ALA A 229 -31.20 1.24 -5.86
N GLU A 230 -31.59 1.01 -7.10
CA GLU A 230 -30.69 1.15 -8.25
C GLU A 230 -30.23 2.61 -8.46
N GLU A 231 -31.11 3.59 -8.25
CA GLU A 231 -30.72 5.00 -8.26
C GLU A 231 -29.70 5.34 -7.15
N MET A 232 -29.91 4.82 -5.94
CA MET A 232 -28.98 5.01 -4.83
C MET A 232 -27.63 4.36 -5.14
N LEU A 233 -27.60 3.14 -5.67
CA LEU A 233 -26.37 2.45 -6.09
C LEU A 233 -25.64 3.23 -7.16
N LYS A 234 -26.34 3.75 -8.15
CA LYS A 234 -25.76 4.58 -9.20
C LYS A 234 -25.13 5.85 -8.63
N ASN A 235 -25.76 6.49 -7.66
CA ASN A 235 -25.23 7.70 -7.02
C ASN A 235 -23.99 7.37 -6.18
N ILE A 236 -24.01 6.28 -5.41
CA ILE A 236 -22.86 5.79 -4.63
C ILE A 236 -21.69 5.45 -5.58
N ASN A 237 -21.95 4.76 -6.68
CA ASN A 237 -20.92 4.42 -7.67
C ASN A 237 -20.26 5.68 -8.27
N ASN A 238 -21.06 6.67 -8.65
CA ASN A 238 -20.55 7.92 -9.19
C ASN A 238 -19.68 8.66 -8.17
N GLU A 239 -20.11 8.72 -6.92
CA GLU A 239 -19.35 9.37 -5.86
C GLU A 239 -18.07 8.58 -5.53
N PHE A 240 -18.14 7.26 -5.46
CA PHE A 240 -16.98 6.39 -5.26
C PHE A 240 -15.93 6.58 -6.36
N LYS A 241 -16.38 6.64 -7.62
CA LYS A 241 -15.52 6.89 -8.78
C LYS A 241 -14.85 8.26 -8.69
N ASN A 242 -15.60 9.30 -8.36
CA ASN A 242 -15.09 10.65 -8.18
C ASN A 242 -14.03 10.70 -7.07
N ILE A 243 -14.30 10.10 -5.91
CA ILE A 243 -13.36 10.03 -4.79
C ILE A 243 -12.10 9.26 -5.19
N SER A 244 -12.25 8.11 -5.88
CA SER A 244 -11.14 7.29 -6.36
C SER A 244 -10.24 8.07 -7.31
N GLU A 245 -10.80 8.80 -8.29
CA GLU A 245 -10.05 9.62 -9.23
C GLU A 245 -9.24 10.72 -8.50
N ILE A 246 -9.87 11.43 -7.54
CA ILE A 246 -9.23 12.46 -6.73
C ILE A 246 -8.11 11.83 -5.86
N ALA A 247 -8.38 10.70 -5.22
CA ALA A 247 -7.43 9.98 -4.38
C ALA A 247 -6.20 9.54 -5.19
N LEU A 248 -6.42 8.92 -6.36
CA LEU A 248 -5.37 8.46 -7.25
C LEU A 248 -4.51 9.62 -7.79
N ALA A 249 -5.13 10.74 -8.17
CA ALA A 249 -4.41 11.91 -8.64
C ALA A 249 -3.56 12.53 -7.51
N THR A 250 -4.15 12.71 -6.33
CA THR A 250 -3.46 13.24 -5.14
C THR A 250 -2.30 12.33 -4.72
N ASP A 251 -2.51 11.01 -4.70
CA ASP A 251 -1.49 10.04 -4.32
C ASP A 251 -0.36 9.97 -5.35
N ARG A 252 -0.67 10.01 -6.65
CA ARG A 252 0.33 10.06 -7.72
C ARG A 252 1.25 11.26 -7.60
N GLU A 253 0.68 12.43 -7.33
CA GLU A 253 1.45 13.66 -7.15
C GLU A 253 2.30 13.61 -5.87
N TYR A 254 1.73 13.11 -4.77
CA TYR A 254 2.44 12.94 -3.50
C TYR A 254 3.62 11.99 -3.63
N ILE A 255 3.45 10.85 -4.29
CA ILE A 255 4.53 9.89 -4.52
C ILE A 255 5.66 10.54 -5.32
N LYS A 256 5.34 11.31 -6.39
CA LYS A 256 6.35 12.07 -7.13
C LYS A 256 7.07 13.08 -6.23
N TYR A 257 6.35 13.77 -5.36
CA TYR A 257 6.93 14.70 -4.40
C TYR A 257 7.85 13.98 -3.40
N LYS A 258 7.38 12.90 -2.81
CA LYS A 258 8.10 12.12 -1.79
C LYS A 258 9.34 11.44 -2.39
N THR A 259 9.25 10.91 -3.61
CA THR A 259 10.32 10.14 -4.24
C THR A 259 11.32 10.99 -5.03
N LYS A 260 11.08 12.29 -5.14
CA LYS A 260 11.95 13.22 -5.87
C LYS A 260 13.44 13.12 -5.47
N ASP A 261 13.70 12.85 -4.20
CA ASP A 261 15.03 12.81 -3.60
C ASP A 261 15.51 11.39 -3.23
N TYR A 262 14.68 10.33 -3.40
CA TYR A 262 15.06 8.96 -3.05
C TYR A 262 16.14 8.37 -3.96
N LEU A 263 16.17 8.78 -5.22
CA LEU A 263 17.17 8.35 -6.19
C LEU A 263 17.85 9.58 -6.79
N THR A 264 18.85 10.11 -6.09
CA THR A 264 19.72 11.13 -6.63
C THR A 264 20.86 10.45 -7.38
N PHE A 265 20.90 10.61 -8.69
CA PHE A 265 22.02 10.17 -9.51
C PHE A 265 23.14 11.23 -9.45
N LYS A 266 24.18 10.96 -8.65
CA LYS A 266 25.39 11.78 -8.69
C LYS A 266 26.10 11.51 -10.02
N ASN A 267 26.06 12.48 -10.91
CA ASN A 267 26.83 12.67 -12.13
C ASN A 267 27.35 11.40 -12.82
N VAL A 268 26.85 11.14 -14.02
CA VAL A 268 27.52 10.29 -15.00
C VAL A 268 28.79 11.03 -15.43
N GLU A 269 29.86 10.90 -14.66
CA GLU A 269 31.18 11.41 -15.07
C GLU A 269 31.73 10.52 -16.16
N LEU A 270 31.68 11.01 -17.40
CA LEU A 270 32.47 10.42 -18.46
C LEU A 270 33.93 10.71 -18.13
N SER A 271 34.79 9.67 -18.06
CA SER A 271 36.22 9.86 -17.94
C SER A 271 36.69 10.78 -19.07
N LEU A 272 37.69 11.61 -18.83
CA LEU A 272 38.27 12.51 -19.85
C LEU A 272 38.63 11.77 -21.14
N VAL A 273 39.03 10.51 -21.01
CA VAL A 273 39.37 9.62 -22.15
C VAL A 273 38.11 9.24 -22.98
N GLN A 274 36.96 9.15 -22.38
CA GLN A 274 35.68 8.91 -23.10
C GLN A 274 35.10 10.18 -23.76
N LYS A 275 35.44 11.37 -23.24
CA LYS A 275 35.07 12.67 -23.86
C LYS A 275 35.88 12.99 -25.09
N LEU A 276 37.11 12.55 -25.18
CA LEU A 276 37.97 12.75 -26.30
C LEU A 276 38.00 11.46 -27.17
N SER A 277 37.31 11.49 -28.32
CA SER A 277 37.49 10.39 -29.28
C SER A 277 38.94 10.31 -29.70
N LEU A 278 39.51 9.10 -29.77
CA LEU A 278 40.92 8.89 -30.20
C LEU A 278 41.25 9.65 -31.48
N LYS A 279 40.31 9.75 -32.42
CA LYS A 279 40.43 10.51 -33.65
C LYS A 279 40.63 12.01 -33.41
N LYS A 280 39.98 12.62 -32.41
CA LYS A 280 40.17 14.03 -32.07
C LYS A 280 41.52 14.30 -31.42
N VAL A 281 41.99 13.34 -30.59
CA VAL A 281 43.34 13.44 -29.97
C VAL A 281 44.40 13.36 -31.02
N ILE A 282 44.30 12.40 -31.99
CA ILE A 282 45.23 12.25 -33.10
C ILE A 282 45.20 13.49 -34.01
N ALA A 283 44.03 14.00 -34.33
CA ALA A 283 43.87 15.22 -35.14
C ALA A 283 44.52 16.46 -34.47
N LEU A 284 44.30 16.64 -33.15
CA LEU A 284 44.93 17.71 -32.38
C LEU A 284 46.44 17.57 -32.31
N GLY A 285 46.96 16.33 -32.14
CA GLY A 285 48.37 15.99 -32.15
C GLY A 285 49.02 16.31 -33.52
N ALA A 286 48.35 15.93 -34.61
CA ALA A 286 48.81 16.23 -35.96
C ALA A 286 48.89 17.76 -36.25
N VAL A 287 47.89 18.53 -35.84
CA VAL A 287 47.91 19.99 -35.94
C VAL A 287 49.07 20.62 -35.15
N PHE A 288 49.30 20.10 -33.92
CA PHE A 288 50.39 20.60 -33.07
C PHE A 288 51.74 20.24 -33.67
N PHE A 289 51.90 19.06 -34.26
CA PHE A 289 53.13 18.65 -34.96
C PHE A 289 53.41 19.54 -36.17
N VAL A 290 52.41 19.84 -37.01
CA VAL A 290 52.54 20.75 -38.15
C VAL A 290 52.97 22.15 -37.72
N LEU A 291 52.40 22.68 -36.62
CA LEU A 291 52.78 23.98 -36.07
C LEU A 291 54.25 24.00 -35.59
N ILE A 292 54.69 22.92 -34.93
CA ILE A 292 56.09 22.80 -34.49
C ILE A 292 57.02 22.75 -35.71
N CYS A 293 56.75 21.94 -36.73
CA CYS A 293 57.51 21.86 -37.96
C CYS A 293 57.56 23.23 -38.70
N ALA A 294 56.48 23.97 -38.77
CA ALA A 294 56.42 25.28 -39.34
C ALA A 294 57.29 26.30 -38.55
N LEU A 295 57.27 26.27 -37.23
CA LEU A 295 58.13 27.10 -36.39
C LEU A 295 59.62 26.81 -36.63
N PHE A 296 60.00 25.54 -36.68
CA PHE A 296 61.37 25.10 -36.98
C PHE A 296 61.79 25.58 -38.39
N TYR A 297 60.93 25.44 -39.37
CA TYR A 297 61.18 25.94 -40.74
C TYR A 297 61.40 27.44 -40.76
N PHE A 298 60.57 28.23 -40.12
CA PHE A 298 60.72 29.69 -40.04
C PHE A 298 61.97 30.12 -39.28
N MET A 299 62.34 29.42 -38.19
CA MET A 299 63.57 29.70 -37.45
C MET A 299 64.83 29.36 -38.28
N SER A 300 64.80 28.26 -39.00
CA SER A 300 65.90 27.85 -39.91
C SER A 300 66.09 28.85 -41.05
N LYS A 301 64.96 29.28 -41.65
CA LYS A 301 64.97 30.27 -42.72
C LYS A 301 65.46 31.65 -42.23
N ARG A 302 65.13 32.04 -41.02
CA ARG A 302 65.59 33.26 -40.36
C ARG A 302 67.09 33.23 -40.08
N LYS A 303 67.61 32.08 -39.66
CA LYS A 303 69.05 31.85 -39.40
C LYS A 303 69.89 31.89 -40.70
N LEU A 304 69.34 31.31 -41.77
CA LEU A 304 69.98 31.40 -43.12
C LEU A 304 69.97 32.81 -43.70
N ARG A 305 68.92 33.61 -43.46
CA ARG A 305 68.85 35.02 -43.93
C ARG A 305 69.83 35.93 -43.20
N ASN A 306 70.02 35.67 -41.88
CA ASN A 306 71.00 36.47 -41.11
C ASN A 306 72.42 36.09 -41.42
N ARG A 307 72.76 34.88 -41.93
CA ARG A 307 74.09 34.52 -42.40
C ARG A 307 74.43 35.09 -43.76
N ARG A 308 73.45 35.51 -44.62
CA ARG A 308 73.67 36.16 -45.90
C ARG A 308 73.78 37.67 -45.79
N ALA A 309 73.49 38.24 -44.62
CA ALA A 309 73.61 39.66 -44.38
C ALA A 309 74.94 40.04 -43.73
N HIS A 310 75.84 39.12 -43.46
CA HIS A 310 77.18 39.30 -42.89
C HIS A 310 78.32 38.77 -43.81
N VAL A 311 78.07 38.69 -45.14
CA VAL A 311 79.07 38.57 -46.21
C VAL A 311 78.84 39.74 -47.11
#